data_a7fa913ec3543b5aaa74425333f9ed3d
#
_entry.id   a7fa913ec3543b5aaa74425333f9ed3d
#
_cell.length_a   1.000
_cell.length_b   1.000
_cell.length_c   1.000
_cell.angle_alpha   90.00
_cell.angle_beta   90.00
_cell.angle_gamma   90.00
#
_symmetry.space_group_name_H-M   'P 1'
#
loop_
_entity.id
_entity.type
_entity.pdbx_description
1 polymer ?
#
loop_
_entity_poly.entity_id
_entity_poly.type
_entity_poly.pdbx_seq_one_letter_code
_entity_poly.pdbx_strand_id
1 'polypeptide(L)'
;MKHLDRIVAVCAAALLLAACGDITRGQKIDHDRLASFQPGITTIADVERSLGPPLEVTKEPGGDSYLKYLYATARSSKYAQIPVVSEFARHGHTIVNGDTVYLHFDAQGRLLDTQEYTQHFDTRDPLPAAPATAAGH
;
A
#
# COMPACT_ATOMS: atom_id res chain seq x y z
N MET A 1 -19.35 26.35 37.61
CA MET A 1 -18.10 25.59 37.41
C MET A 1 -18.35 24.11 37.14
N LYS A 2 -19.17 23.39 37.91
CA LYS A 2 -19.44 21.95 37.70
C LYS A 2 -20.05 21.57 36.35
N HIS A 3 -20.79 22.47 35.70
CA HIS A 3 -21.38 22.23 34.35
C HIS A 3 -20.35 22.37 33.26
N LEU A 4 -19.37 23.28 33.43
CA LEU A 4 -18.33 23.50 32.43
C LEU A 4 -17.39 22.29 32.37
N ASP A 5 -17.02 21.72 33.54
CA ASP A 5 -16.18 20.53 33.66
C ASP A 5 -16.84 19.31 33.01
N ARG A 6 -18.18 19.18 33.13
CA ARG A 6 -18.93 18.08 32.46
C ARG A 6 -18.97 18.22 30.95
N ILE A 7 -19.11 19.44 30.43
CA ILE A 7 -19.13 19.72 29.00
C ILE A 7 -17.74 19.44 28.41
N VAL A 8 -16.68 19.87 29.07
CA VAL A 8 -15.29 19.60 28.64
C VAL A 8 -15.00 18.11 28.63
N ALA A 9 -15.44 17.37 29.66
CA ALA A 9 -15.25 15.93 29.73
C ALA A 9 -16.00 15.18 28.62
N VAL A 10 -17.22 15.58 28.28
CA VAL A 10 -18.03 14.98 27.20
C VAL A 10 -17.41 15.29 25.83
N CYS A 11 -16.93 16.52 25.61
CA CYS A 11 -16.25 16.87 24.35
C CYS A 11 -14.91 16.14 24.19
N ALA A 12 -14.14 15.95 25.28
CA ALA A 12 -12.91 15.18 25.24
C ALA A 12 -13.15 13.69 24.93
N ALA A 13 -14.22 13.10 25.49
CA ALA A 13 -14.62 11.73 25.21
C ALA A 13 -15.10 11.54 23.77
N ALA A 14 -15.79 12.54 23.19
CA ALA A 14 -16.25 12.49 21.80
C ALA A 14 -15.11 12.58 20.77
N LEU A 15 -14.03 13.30 21.09
CA LEU A 15 -12.84 13.41 20.25
C LEU A 15 -12.01 12.13 20.18
N LEU A 16 -12.10 11.25 21.18
CA LEU A 16 -11.39 9.97 21.20
C LEU A 16 -12.05 8.88 20.36
N LEU A 17 -13.30 9.06 19.93
CA LEU A 17 -14.06 8.10 19.15
C LEU A 17 -13.88 8.25 17.61
N ALA A 18 -13.15 9.26 17.15
CA ALA A 18 -12.98 9.56 15.72
C ALA A 18 -11.79 8.84 15.05
N ALA A 19 -11.10 7.93 15.74
CA ALA A 19 -9.88 7.29 15.25
C ALA A 19 -10.11 5.94 14.56
N CYS A 20 -11.21 5.78 13.83
CA CYS A 20 -11.45 4.60 12.98
C CYS A 20 -11.20 4.96 11.53
N GLY A 21 -9.96 4.86 11.06
CA GLY A 21 -9.57 5.11 9.70
C GLY A 21 -9.07 3.86 8.99
N ASP A 22 -9.30 3.78 7.67
CA ASP A 22 -8.62 2.84 6.80
C ASP A 22 -7.11 3.05 6.91
N ILE A 23 -6.34 1.97 7.01
CA ILE A 23 -4.88 2.04 7.00
C ILE A 23 -4.45 2.11 5.54
N THR A 24 -3.79 3.20 5.16
CA THR A 24 -3.20 3.37 3.83
C THR A 24 -1.68 3.40 3.96
N ARG A 25 -0.99 2.67 3.10
CA ARG A 25 0.47 2.65 3.02
C ARG A 25 0.92 2.94 1.60
N GLY A 26 1.90 3.82 1.46
CA GLY A 26 2.43 4.24 0.17
C GLY A 26 1.62 5.36 -0.48
N GLN A 27 1.97 5.67 -1.70
CA GLN A 27 1.32 6.71 -2.50
C GLN A 27 0.49 6.06 -3.61
N LYS A 28 -0.73 6.55 -3.83
CA LYS A 28 -1.59 6.04 -4.90
C LYS A 28 -0.86 6.16 -6.24
N ILE A 29 -0.76 5.04 -6.93
CA ILE A 29 -0.11 4.96 -8.24
C ILE A 29 -1.08 5.47 -9.30
N ASP A 30 -0.61 6.41 -10.11
CA ASP A 30 -1.37 6.94 -11.26
C ASP A 30 -1.02 6.08 -12.49
N HIS A 31 -1.92 5.16 -12.82
CA HIS A 31 -1.73 4.22 -13.94
C HIS A 31 -1.69 4.92 -15.30
N ASP A 32 -2.37 6.05 -15.47
CA ASP A 32 -2.32 6.82 -16.73
C ASP A 32 -0.92 7.41 -16.94
N ARG A 33 -0.31 7.90 -15.87
CA ARG A 33 1.09 8.37 -15.92
C ARG A 33 2.05 7.22 -16.17
N LEU A 34 1.82 6.09 -15.50
CA LEU A 34 2.65 4.90 -15.68
C LEU A 34 2.63 4.42 -17.13
N ALA A 35 1.45 4.38 -17.77
CA ALA A 35 1.28 4.02 -19.17
C ALA A 35 1.95 5.00 -20.15
N SER A 36 2.26 6.22 -19.72
CA SER A 36 2.96 7.22 -20.55
C SER A 36 4.47 7.01 -20.62
N PHE A 37 5.03 6.18 -19.75
CA PHE A 37 6.46 5.91 -19.72
C PHE A 37 6.90 5.02 -20.88
N GLN A 38 8.01 5.40 -21.52
CA GLN A 38 8.50 4.72 -22.73
C GLN A 38 9.87 4.10 -22.47
N PRO A 39 10.04 2.80 -22.70
CA PRO A 39 11.33 2.14 -22.64
C PRO A 39 12.38 2.82 -23.53
N GLY A 40 13.60 2.97 -23.01
CA GLY A 40 14.71 3.62 -23.66
C GLY A 40 14.68 5.16 -23.65
N ILE A 41 13.54 5.77 -23.29
CA ILE A 41 13.37 7.24 -23.31
C ILE A 41 13.18 7.78 -21.89
N THR A 42 12.25 7.22 -21.13
CA THR A 42 11.93 7.69 -19.78
C THR A 42 13.09 7.45 -18.83
N THR A 43 13.45 8.46 -18.07
CA THR A 43 14.53 8.38 -17.08
C THR A 43 14.00 8.21 -15.65
N ILE A 44 14.89 7.79 -14.73
CA ILE A 44 14.58 7.73 -13.28
C ILE A 44 14.04 9.08 -12.79
N ALA A 45 14.66 10.20 -13.18
CA ALA A 45 14.23 11.53 -12.78
C ALA A 45 12.83 11.90 -13.30
N ASP A 46 12.44 11.42 -14.48
CA ASP A 46 11.11 11.65 -15.02
C ASP A 46 10.05 10.87 -14.24
N VAL A 47 10.36 9.62 -13.87
CA VAL A 47 9.49 8.80 -13.05
C VAL A 47 9.31 9.39 -11.66
N GLU A 48 10.40 9.77 -10.98
CA GLU A 48 10.33 10.39 -9.65
C GLU A 48 9.58 11.73 -9.66
N ARG A 49 9.72 12.52 -10.72
CA ARG A 49 8.97 13.77 -10.88
C ARG A 49 7.48 13.52 -11.06
N SER A 50 7.13 12.43 -11.74
CA SER A 50 5.74 12.08 -12.08
C SER A 50 5.01 11.34 -10.97
N LEU A 51 5.66 10.33 -10.38
CA LEU A 51 5.07 9.45 -9.36
C LEU A 51 5.52 9.80 -7.93
N GLY A 52 6.47 10.73 -7.77
CA GLY A 52 7.10 11.02 -6.48
C GLY A 52 8.22 10.03 -6.12
N PRO A 53 8.74 10.07 -4.89
CA PRO A 53 9.83 9.21 -4.47
C PRO A 53 9.37 7.74 -4.41
N PRO A 54 10.20 6.79 -4.88
CA PRO A 54 9.90 5.36 -4.75
C PRO A 54 9.97 4.90 -3.28
N LEU A 55 9.28 3.80 -2.98
CA LEU A 55 9.38 3.16 -1.67
C LEU A 55 10.77 2.55 -1.43
N GLU A 56 11.34 1.99 -2.48
CA GLU A 56 12.63 1.30 -2.43
C GLU A 56 13.38 1.47 -3.75
N VAL A 57 14.69 1.61 -3.65
CA VAL A 57 15.60 1.63 -4.81
C VAL A 57 16.66 0.56 -4.60
N THR A 58 16.70 -0.42 -5.49
CA THR A 58 17.72 -1.47 -5.51
C THR A 58 18.65 -1.25 -6.69
N LYS A 59 19.95 -1.28 -6.44
CA LYS A 59 20.98 -1.22 -7.49
C LYS A 59 21.68 -2.55 -7.62
N GLU A 60 21.83 -3.02 -8.85
CA GLU A 60 22.54 -4.25 -9.14
C GLU A 60 24.03 -4.01 -9.43
N PRO A 61 24.88 -5.02 -9.25
CA PRO A 61 26.31 -4.92 -9.56
C PRO A 61 26.61 -4.57 -11.01
N GLY A 62 25.69 -4.84 -11.95
CA GLY A 62 25.77 -4.48 -13.36
C GLY A 62 25.49 -3.01 -13.66
N GLY A 63 25.05 -2.23 -12.67
CA GLY A 63 24.70 -0.84 -12.81
C GLY A 63 23.19 -0.60 -13.00
N ASP A 64 22.41 -1.63 -13.26
CA ASP A 64 20.96 -1.55 -13.38
C ASP A 64 20.31 -1.17 -12.06
N SER A 65 19.14 -0.55 -12.13
CA SER A 65 18.41 -0.07 -10.97
C SER A 65 16.94 -0.48 -11.04
N TYR A 66 16.38 -0.87 -9.90
CA TYR A 66 14.97 -1.16 -9.74
C TYR A 66 14.33 -0.18 -8.77
N LEU A 67 13.29 0.51 -9.23
CA LEU A 67 12.45 1.37 -8.40
C LEU A 67 11.16 0.64 -8.08
N LYS A 68 10.84 0.55 -6.79
CA LYS A 68 9.61 -0.07 -6.29
C LYS A 68 8.65 0.98 -5.78
N TYR A 69 7.45 0.99 -6.34
CA TYR A 69 6.30 1.75 -5.85
C TYR A 69 5.28 0.81 -5.24
N LEU A 70 4.70 1.21 -4.14
CA LEU A 70 3.66 0.43 -3.45
C LEU A 70 2.53 1.37 -3.04
N TYR A 71 1.32 0.94 -3.29
CA TYR A 71 0.11 1.49 -2.69
C TYR A 71 -0.72 0.37 -2.10
N ALA A 72 -0.98 0.41 -0.81
CA ALA A 72 -1.80 -0.59 -0.16
C ALA A 72 -2.83 0.07 0.76
N THR A 73 -4.05 -0.46 0.75
CA THR A 73 -5.12 -0.09 1.67
C THR A 73 -5.60 -1.32 2.41
N ALA A 74 -5.73 -1.21 3.72
CA ALA A 74 -6.31 -2.24 4.55
C ALA A 74 -7.58 -1.71 5.22
N ARG A 75 -8.69 -2.42 5.03
CA ARG A 75 -9.98 -2.14 5.66
C ARG A 75 -10.37 -3.28 6.57
N SER A 76 -10.51 -2.97 7.84
CA SER A 76 -11.06 -3.90 8.81
C SER A 76 -12.58 -3.77 8.87
N SER A 77 -13.27 -4.90 9.06
CA SER A 77 -14.72 -4.89 9.30
C SER A 77 -15.06 -4.00 10.49
N LYS A 78 -16.10 -3.19 10.36
CA LYS A 78 -16.59 -2.27 11.42
C LYS A 78 -16.91 -3.01 12.72
N TYR A 79 -17.20 -4.30 12.66
CA TYR A 79 -17.55 -5.12 13.83
C TYR A 79 -16.32 -5.64 14.60
N ALA A 80 -15.13 -5.61 14.02
CA ALA A 80 -13.91 -6.05 14.68
C ALA A 80 -13.47 -5.16 15.84
N GLN A 81 -14.06 -3.97 15.97
CA GLN A 81 -13.66 -2.96 16.94
C GLN A 81 -14.62 -2.84 18.13
N ILE A 82 -15.71 -3.60 18.15
CA ILE A 82 -16.66 -3.60 19.26
C ILE A 82 -16.31 -4.76 20.22
N PRO A 83 -15.77 -4.50 21.42
CA PRO A 83 -15.28 -5.56 22.32
C PRO A 83 -16.32 -6.62 22.68
N VAL A 84 -17.59 -6.22 22.73
CA VAL A 84 -18.71 -7.12 23.10
C VAL A 84 -19.15 -7.98 21.92
N VAL A 85 -18.95 -7.52 20.68
CA VAL A 85 -19.38 -8.24 19.46
C VAL A 85 -18.24 -9.09 18.90
N SER A 86 -16.98 -8.77 19.23
CA SER A 86 -15.80 -9.54 18.77
C SER A 86 -15.80 -10.99 19.29
N GLU A 87 -16.39 -11.23 20.47
CA GLU A 87 -16.53 -12.58 21.04
C GLU A 87 -17.53 -13.42 20.22
N PHE A 88 -18.58 -12.79 19.68
CA PHE A 88 -19.58 -13.44 18.83
C PHE A 88 -19.24 -13.34 17.34
N ALA A 89 -18.53 -12.31 16.94
CA ALA A 89 -18.06 -12.12 15.57
C ALA A 89 -16.62 -12.64 15.43
N ARG A 90 -16.40 -13.93 15.59
CA ARG A 90 -15.15 -14.63 15.26
C ARG A 90 -14.74 -14.52 13.78
N HIS A 91 -15.37 -13.59 13.05
CA HIS A 91 -15.24 -13.40 11.61
C HIS A 91 -14.94 -11.95 11.23
N GLY A 92 -14.22 -11.22 12.08
CA GLY A 92 -13.61 -9.96 11.65
C GLY A 92 -12.70 -10.28 10.47
N HIS A 93 -13.02 -9.77 9.29
CA HIS A 93 -12.16 -9.92 8.13
C HIS A 93 -11.47 -8.60 7.81
N THR A 94 -10.29 -8.69 7.28
CA THR A 94 -9.54 -7.56 6.75
C THR A 94 -9.38 -7.77 5.26
N ILE A 95 -9.80 -6.78 4.49
CA ILE A 95 -9.56 -6.74 3.05
C ILE A 95 -8.34 -5.86 2.82
N VAL A 96 -7.34 -6.41 2.16
CA VAL A 96 -6.14 -5.70 1.75
C VAL A 96 -6.12 -5.63 0.24
N ASN A 97 -6.09 -4.42 -0.30
CA ASN A 97 -5.85 -4.18 -1.71
C ASN A 97 -4.47 -3.52 -1.84
N GLY A 98 -3.67 -4.01 -2.76
CA GLY A 98 -2.34 -3.49 -2.97
C GLY A 98 -1.94 -3.51 -4.43
N ASP A 99 -1.38 -2.39 -4.88
CA ASP A 99 -0.75 -2.26 -6.19
C ASP A 99 0.76 -2.08 -5.97
N THR A 100 1.54 -2.92 -6.61
CA THR A 100 3.00 -2.85 -6.58
C THR A 100 3.51 -2.71 -7.99
N VAL A 101 4.36 -1.73 -8.22
CA VAL A 101 4.99 -1.48 -9.51
C VAL A 101 6.50 -1.52 -9.36
N TYR A 102 7.15 -2.30 -10.20
CA TYR A 102 8.60 -2.34 -10.35
C TYR A 102 8.97 -1.73 -11.70
N LEU A 103 9.85 -0.75 -11.67
CA LEU A 103 10.42 -0.14 -12.86
C LEU A 103 11.91 -0.49 -12.90
N HIS A 104 12.33 -1.13 -13.98
CA HIS A 104 13.69 -1.55 -14.22
C HIS A 104 14.40 -0.55 -15.15
N PHE A 105 15.57 -0.08 -14.77
CA PHE A 105 16.38 0.89 -15.49
C PHE A 105 17.76 0.33 -15.77
N ASP A 106 18.31 0.69 -16.94
CA ASP A 106 19.69 0.38 -17.30
C ASP A 106 20.70 1.20 -16.48
N ALA A 107 21.98 0.92 -16.68
CA ALA A 107 23.09 1.62 -16.02
C ALA A 107 23.15 3.13 -16.36
N GLN A 108 22.48 3.57 -17.43
CA GLN A 108 22.37 4.97 -17.83
C GLN A 108 21.13 5.65 -17.26
N GLY A 109 20.32 4.91 -16.46
CA GLY A 109 19.11 5.40 -15.84
C GLY A 109 17.91 5.54 -16.79
N ARG A 110 17.88 4.77 -17.89
CA ARG A 110 16.76 4.71 -18.83
C ARG A 110 15.89 3.51 -18.55
N LEU A 111 14.58 3.70 -18.62
CA LEU A 111 13.60 2.64 -18.38
C LEU A 111 13.79 1.49 -19.39
N LEU A 112 13.88 0.27 -18.88
CA LEU A 112 13.91 -0.97 -19.68
C LEU A 112 12.55 -1.64 -19.70
N ASP A 113 11.95 -1.83 -18.52
CA ASP A 113 10.71 -2.59 -18.32
C ASP A 113 9.91 -2.07 -17.14
N THR A 114 8.60 -2.33 -17.16
CA THR A 114 7.67 -2.02 -16.08
C THR A 114 6.84 -3.25 -15.78
N GLN A 115 6.79 -3.66 -14.52
CA GLN A 115 6.02 -4.79 -14.04
C GLN A 115 5.03 -4.33 -12.98
N GLU A 116 3.75 -4.62 -13.20
CA GLU A 116 2.65 -4.26 -12.30
C GLU A 116 2.05 -5.51 -11.67
N TYR A 117 1.85 -5.46 -10.36
CA TYR A 117 1.21 -6.51 -9.59
C TYR A 117 0.09 -5.92 -8.77
N THR A 118 -1.15 -6.32 -9.05
CA THR A 118 -2.30 -6.00 -8.22
C THR A 118 -2.64 -7.20 -7.35
N GLN A 119 -2.73 -6.98 -6.05
CA GLN A 119 -3.09 -8.00 -5.07
C GLN A 119 -4.38 -7.61 -4.37
N HIS A 120 -5.29 -8.57 -4.29
CA HIS A 120 -6.48 -8.51 -3.48
C HIS A 120 -6.45 -9.67 -2.50
N PHE A 121 -6.49 -9.37 -1.21
CA PHE A 121 -6.48 -10.38 -0.16
C PHE A 121 -7.61 -10.10 0.83
N ASP A 122 -8.48 -11.10 1.01
CA ASP A 122 -9.49 -11.14 2.07
C ASP A 122 -9.06 -12.24 3.07
N THR A 123 -8.99 -11.91 4.35
CA THR A 123 -8.59 -12.90 5.38
C THR A 123 -9.54 -14.08 5.53
N ARG A 124 -10.69 -14.05 4.86
CA ARG A 124 -11.61 -15.19 4.76
C ARG A 124 -11.23 -16.18 3.67
N ASP A 125 -10.47 -15.73 2.68
CA ASP A 125 -10.03 -16.59 1.60
C ASP A 125 -8.85 -17.44 2.07
N PRO A 126 -8.73 -18.70 1.63
CA PRO A 126 -7.53 -19.47 1.91
C PRO A 126 -6.32 -18.74 1.32
N LEU A 127 -5.22 -18.72 2.09
CA LEU A 127 -3.97 -18.11 1.63
C LEU A 127 -3.63 -18.61 0.22
N PRO A 128 -3.34 -17.72 -0.73
CA PRO A 128 -2.86 -18.15 -2.03
C PRO A 128 -1.61 -19.01 -1.81
N ALA A 129 -1.55 -20.16 -2.47
CA ALA A 129 -0.38 -21.02 -2.42
C ALA A 129 0.85 -20.16 -2.76
N ALA A 130 1.87 -20.24 -1.92
CA ALA A 130 3.12 -19.55 -2.21
C ALA A 130 3.55 -19.91 -3.65
N PRO A 131 4.00 -18.93 -4.46
CA PRO A 131 4.51 -19.23 -5.78
C PRO A 131 5.58 -20.29 -5.63
N ALA A 132 5.40 -21.42 -6.33
CA ALA A 132 6.38 -22.49 -6.33
C ALA A 132 7.72 -21.85 -6.72
N THR A 133 8.65 -21.85 -5.78
CA THR A 133 10.01 -21.41 -6.04
C THR A 133 10.47 -22.23 -7.25
N ALA A 134 10.65 -21.57 -8.39
CA ALA A 134 11.24 -22.21 -9.54
C ALA A 134 12.63 -22.68 -9.09
N ALA A 135 12.72 -23.97 -8.78
CA ALA A 135 13.98 -24.63 -8.49
C ALA A 135 14.79 -24.52 -9.79
N GLY A 136 15.79 -23.63 -9.77
CA GLY A 136 16.72 -23.48 -10.87
C GLY A 136 17.45 -24.78 -11.12
N HIS A 137 17.55 -25.10 -12.37
CA HIS A 137 18.61 -25.94 -12.92
C HIS A 137 19.67 -25.06 -13.55
#